data_b7a1d37a4f44c92aa19bf76f1c016930
#
_entry.id   b7a1d37a4f44c92aa19bf76f1c016930
#
_cell.length_a   1.000
_cell.length_b   1.000
_cell.length_c   1.000
_cell.angle_alpha   90.00
_cell.angle_beta   90.00
_cell.angle_gamma   90.00
#
_symmetry.space_group_name_H-M   'P 1'
#
loop_
_entity.id
_entity.type
_entity.pdbx_description
1 polymer ?
#
loop_
_entity_poly.entity_id
_entity_poly.type
_entity_poly.pdbx_seq_one_letter_code
_entity_poly.pdbx_strand_id
1 'polypeptide(L)'
;MNVHMVIGAGYGDEGKGTITAKIAAKDPMNTIVVLNNGGAQRGHSVFYQDKVYNNKHFGSASCLGSATFFGPMFIMDPMQFTQEYNLNWIKNPPAIYRHKDCRWTTPFDIIANQNEAILEKSHHTCGMGIWKTIQRYEIASLQLALGKNTYNKSFDEFMTLPYDEKVKYLNKIADYYNHNIGREYRAFFEDLSMRKGLIDHFIVDCEFLYKNTRVVDDYEVAKLYKVVIFENGQGLAIGDNGINDVNKTPSNTGLKALDENFVSTLNSSIESFTIHYVSRTYETRHGDDNWFNSVDKKLISSYIKEDENNHYNQWQGEFKYNTLNSMLLTQRILNDLNDLNPIIRNKQITKTILELTHCDEIGPENIVCNVVDEVHCTGSANIENINLSKLI
;
A
#
# COMPACT_ATOMS: atom_id res chain seq x y z
N MET A 1 -15.53 3.72 18.59
CA MET A 1 -14.62 2.82 17.82
C MET A 1 -13.18 3.11 18.16
N ASN A 2 -12.35 2.09 18.13
CA ASN A 2 -10.90 2.23 18.32
C ASN A 2 -10.23 2.32 16.95
N VAL A 3 -9.47 3.38 16.72
CA VAL A 3 -8.76 3.62 15.46
C VAL A 3 -7.27 3.35 15.66
N HIS A 4 -6.69 2.58 14.78
CA HIS A 4 -5.26 2.30 14.72
C HIS A 4 -4.71 2.75 13.37
N MET A 5 -3.50 3.29 13.37
CA MET A 5 -2.79 3.63 12.15
C MET A 5 -1.44 2.95 12.14
N VAL A 6 -1.20 2.08 11.17
CA VAL A 6 0.03 1.26 11.05
C VAL A 6 0.90 1.87 9.96
N ILE A 7 2.04 2.44 10.33
CA ILE A 7 2.93 3.23 9.50
C ILE A 7 4.32 2.59 9.47
N GLY A 8 4.90 2.39 8.29
CA GLY A 8 6.31 1.99 8.16
C GLY A 8 7.23 3.17 8.43
N ALA A 9 8.11 3.07 9.41
CA ALA A 9 9.03 4.14 9.78
C ALA A 9 10.34 4.15 8.97
N GLY A 10 10.57 3.14 8.13
CA GLY A 10 11.72 2.98 7.24
C GLY A 10 11.38 3.16 5.77
N TYR A 11 11.99 2.33 4.93
CA TYR A 11 11.85 2.36 3.46
C TYR A 11 10.79 1.40 2.90
N GLY A 12 10.03 0.71 3.73
CA GLY A 12 9.13 -0.38 3.40
C GLY A 12 9.62 -1.70 3.97
N ASP A 13 8.80 -2.75 3.89
CA ASP A 13 9.14 -4.12 4.32
C ASP A 13 9.47 -4.27 5.82
N GLU A 14 8.88 -3.39 6.65
CA GLU A 14 9.09 -3.38 8.10
C GLU A 14 8.24 -4.42 8.86
N GLY A 15 7.30 -5.11 8.20
CA GLY A 15 6.38 -6.05 8.85
C GLY A 15 5.02 -5.44 9.24
N LYS A 16 4.57 -4.37 8.55
CA LYS A 16 3.27 -3.72 8.77
C LYS A 16 2.10 -4.69 8.74
N GLY A 17 2.10 -5.64 7.81
CA GLY A 17 1.04 -6.64 7.70
C GLY A 17 0.89 -7.51 8.96
N THR A 18 2.01 -7.93 9.52
CA THR A 18 2.03 -8.70 10.78
C THR A 18 1.46 -7.90 11.94
N ILE A 19 1.83 -6.62 12.07
CA ILE A 19 1.31 -5.75 13.14
C ILE A 19 -0.20 -5.50 12.94
N THR A 20 -0.64 -5.24 11.70
CA THR A 20 -2.07 -5.12 11.37
C THR A 20 -2.86 -6.37 11.78
N ALA A 21 -2.38 -7.56 11.40
CA ALA A 21 -3.02 -8.82 11.76
C ALA A 21 -3.04 -9.04 13.28
N LYS A 22 -1.96 -8.71 13.98
CA LYS A 22 -1.85 -8.80 15.45
C LYS A 22 -2.87 -7.90 16.16
N ILE A 23 -3.06 -6.67 15.70
CA ILE A 23 -4.06 -5.75 16.26
C ILE A 23 -5.47 -6.31 16.03
N ALA A 24 -5.76 -6.73 14.80
CA ALA A 24 -7.07 -7.25 14.40
C ALA A 24 -7.44 -8.59 15.07
N ALA A 25 -6.44 -9.42 15.45
CA ALA A 25 -6.65 -10.73 16.05
C ALA A 25 -7.46 -10.67 17.36
N LYS A 26 -7.52 -9.53 18.03
CA LYS A 26 -8.29 -9.32 19.26
C LYS A 26 -9.81 -9.36 19.03
N ASP A 27 -10.27 -8.87 17.86
CA ASP A 27 -11.68 -8.87 17.49
C ASP A 27 -11.82 -8.80 15.93
N PRO A 28 -11.41 -9.88 15.21
CA PRO A 28 -11.26 -9.81 13.77
C PRO A 28 -12.56 -9.56 13.03
N MET A 29 -13.68 -10.13 13.51
CA MET A 29 -14.99 -9.96 12.86
C MET A 29 -15.58 -8.56 13.02
N ASN A 30 -15.14 -7.80 14.00
CA ASN A 30 -15.52 -6.41 14.23
C ASN A 30 -14.41 -5.44 13.81
N THR A 31 -13.48 -5.89 12.97
CA THR A 31 -12.36 -5.09 12.46
C THR A 31 -12.52 -4.84 10.96
N ILE A 32 -12.26 -3.60 10.55
CA ILE A 32 -12.10 -3.20 9.15
C ILE A 32 -10.70 -2.61 8.93
N VAL A 33 -10.01 -3.10 7.90
CA VAL A 33 -8.70 -2.58 7.49
C VAL A 33 -8.88 -1.63 6.32
N VAL A 34 -8.48 -0.38 6.50
CA VAL A 34 -8.56 0.68 5.50
C VAL A 34 -7.22 0.80 4.78
N LEU A 35 -7.25 0.65 3.46
CA LEU A 35 -6.13 0.87 2.56
C LEU A 35 -6.32 2.26 1.95
N ASN A 36 -5.56 3.25 2.44
CA ASN A 36 -5.79 4.64 2.03
C ASN A 36 -4.64 5.26 1.24
N ASN A 37 -3.58 4.52 0.95
CA ASN A 37 -2.48 5.00 0.12
C ASN A 37 -1.84 3.86 -0.68
N GLY A 38 -1.13 4.24 -1.74
CA GLY A 38 -0.49 3.27 -2.62
C GLY A 38 -1.49 2.46 -3.44
N GLY A 39 -1.13 1.27 -3.82
CA GLY A 39 -1.92 0.33 -4.62
C GLY A 39 -1.25 -1.05 -4.64
N ALA A 40 -1.28 -1.73 -5.77
CA ALA A 40 -0.78 -3.10 -5.93
C ALA A 40 0.75 -3.27 -5.74
N GLN A 41 1.53 -2.17 -5.64
CA GLN A 41 2.95 -2.22 -5.30
C GLN A 41 3.21 -2.61 -3.84
N ARG A 42 2.20 -2.54 -2.97
CA ARG A 42 2.31 -3.08 -1.62
C ARG A 42 2.33 -4.61 -1.66
N GLY A 43 3.00 -5.24 -0.72
CA GLY A 43 3.05 -6.70 -0.57
C GLY A 43 3.19 -7.02 0.91
N HIS A 44 2.07 -6.96 1.65
CA HIS A 44 2.09 -7.21 3.09
C HIS A 44 1.84 -8.69 3.36
N SER A 45 2.90 -9.40 3.77
CA SER A 45 2.83 -10.82 4.06
C SER A 45 2.34 -11.07 5.49
N VAL A 46 1.41 -12.00 5.62
CA VAL A 46 0.93 -12.53 6.90
C VAL A 46 0.92 -14.05 6.83
N PHE A 47 1.51 -14.68 7.81
CA PHE A 47 1.41 -16.12 7.97
C PHE A 47 0.27 -16.47 8.93
N TYR A 48 -0.62 -17.31 8.46
CA TYR A 48 -1.74 -17.77 9.25
C TYR A 48 -2.16 -19.19 8.83
N GLN A 49 -2.27 -20.11 9.77
CA GLN A 49 -2.68 -21.51 9.54
C GLN A 49 -1.86 -22.19 8.43
N ASP A 50 -0.55 -22.19 8.58
CA ASP A 50 0.42 -22.81 7.65
C ASP A 50 0.37 -22.27 6.22
N LYS A 51 -0.18 -21.07 6.03
CA LYS A 51 -0.24 -20.39 4.73
C LYS A 51 0.29 -18.96 4.84
N VAL A 52 1.05 -18.54 3.83
CA VAL A 52 1.45 -17.14 3.64
C VAL A 52 0.40 -16.43 2.79
N TYR A 53 -0.15 -15.34 3.31
CA TYR A 53 -1.02 -14.42 2.59
C TYR A 53 -0.20 -13.18 2.22
N ASN A 54 0.02 -12.97 0.93
CA ASN A 54 0.70 -11.77 0.43
C ASN A 54 -0.37 -10.79 -0.05
N ASN A 55 -0.69 -9.82 0.78
CA ASN A 55 -1.83 -8.92 0.61
C ASN A 55 -1.43 -7.67 -0.16
N LYS A 56 -2.02 -7.48 -1.34
CA LYS A 56 -1.90 -6.28 -2.18
C LYS A 56 -3.17 -5.43 -2.13
N HIS A 57 -4.32 -6.09 -2.27
CA HIS A 57 -5.66 -5.47 -2.23
C HIS A 57 -6.43 -5.84 -0.98
N PHE A 58 -6.16 -7.00 -0.39
CA PHE A 58 -6.78 -7.32 0.89
C PHE A 58 -6.03 -6.67 2.03
N GLY A 59 -6.75 -6.18 3.04
CA GLY A 59 -6.14 -5.79 4.31
C GLY A 59 -5.45 -7.00 4.96
N SER A 60 -4.33 -6.78 5.62
CA SER A 60 -3.51 -7.88 6.15
C SER A 60 -4.21 -8.76 7.19
N ALA A 61 -5.32 -8.29 7.77
CA ALA A 61 -6.15 -9.06 8.68
C ALA A 61 -7.28 -9.84 7.99
N SER A 62 -7.36 -9.83 6.66
CA SER A 62 -8.40 -10.54 5.90
C SER A 62 -8.34 -12.05 6.10
N CYS A 63 -7.15 -12.62 6.32
CA CYS A 63 -6.98 -14.04 6.66
C CYS A 63 -7.65 -14.43 8.00
N LEU A 64 -7.94 -13.45 8.86
CA LEU A 64 -8.67 -13.61 10.11
C LEU A 64 -10.18 -13.37 9.97
N GLY A 65 -10.64 -12.96 8.78
CA GLY A 65 -12.04 -12.61 8.50
C GLY A 65 -12.37 -11.12 8.58
N SER A 66 -11.37 -10.25 8.84
CA SER A 66 -11.57 -8.80 8.90
C SER A 66 -11.93 -8.22 7.53
N ALA A 67 -12.84 -7.25 7.51
CA ALA A 67 -13.22 -6.55 6.30
C ALA A 67 -12.08 -5.67 5.74
N THR A 68 -12.15 -5.38 4.46
CA THR A 68 -11.23 -4.45 3.77
C THR A 68 -12.00 -3.26 3.21
N PHE A 69 -11.40 -2.07 3.29
CA PHE A 69 -11.94 -0.86 2.65
C PHE A 69 -10.86 -0.16 1.81
N PHE A 70 -11.11 -0.01 0.53
CA PHE A 70 -10.29 0.79 -0.38
C PHE A 70 -10.69 2.25 -0.25
N GLY A 71 -9.86 3.04 0.40
CA GLY A 71 -10.06 4.48 0.57
C GLY A 71 -9.84 5.27 -0.74
N PRO A 72 -10.21 6.55 -0.77
CA PRO A 72 -10.18 7.37 -2.00
C PRO A 72 -8.79 7.55 -2.61
N MET A 73 -7.73 7.47 -1.79
CA MET A 73 -6.34 7.60 -2.27
C MET A 73 -5.70 6.25 -2.64
N PHE A 74 -6.37 5.13 -2.38
CA PHE A 74 -5.89 3.82 -2.80
C PHE A 74 -6.08 3.64 -4.31
N ILE A 75 -5.12 2.98 -4.96
CA ILE A 75 -5.17 2.70 -6.39
C ILE A 75 -5.44 1.21 -6.60
N MET A 76 -6.65 0.89 -7.05
CA MET A 76 -7.03 -0.48 -7.38
C MET A 76 -6.34 -0.94 -8.66
N ASP A 77 -5.92 -2.20 -8.68
CA ASP A 77 -5.50 -2.91 -9.88
C ASP A 77 -6.40 -4.14 -10.09
N PRO A 78 -7.35 -4.08 -11.04
CA PRO A 78 -8.30 -5.17 -11.26
C PRO A 78 -7.63 -6.52 -11.55
N MET A 79 -6.50 -6.53 -12.28
CA MET A 79 -5.79 -7.76 -12.63
C MET A 79 -5.14 -8.39 -11.39
N GLN A 80 -4.45 -7.60 -10.58
CA GLN A 80 -3.83 -8.08 -9.33
C GLN A 80 -4.90 -8.48 -8.30
N PHE A 81 -6.01 -7.77 -8.25
CA PHE A 81 -7.14 -8.14 -7.39
C PHE A 81 -7.70 -9.52 -7.75
N THR A 82 -7.95 -9.76 -9.04
CA THR A 82 -8.45 -11.07 -9.52
C THR A 82 -7.48 -12.20 -9.16
N GLN A 83 -6.18 -11.95 -9.36
CA GLN A 83 -5.12 -12.91 -9.04
C GLN A 83 -5.08 -13.24 -7.54
N GLU A 84 -5.03 -12.22 -6.70
CA GLU A 84 -4.98 -12.34 -5.24
C GLU A 84 -6.24 -13.04 -4.69
N TYR A 85 -7.41 -12.65 -5.21
CA TYR A 85 -8.68 -13.24 -4.84
C TYR A 85 -8.70 -14.75 -5.15
N ASN A 86 -8.33 -15.14 -6.37
CA ASN A 86 -8.35 -16.55 -6.79
C ASN A 86 -7.34 -17.40 -6.03
N LEU A 87 -6.19 -16.85 -5.64
CA LEU A 87 -5.18 -17.55 -4.85
C LEU A 87 -5.61 -17.77 -3.39
N ASN A 88 -6.33 -16.83 -2.82
CA ASN A 88 -6.55 -16.77 -1.38
C ASN A 88 -8.02 -17.00 -0.96
N TRP A 89 -9.00 -16.61 -1.78
CA TRP A 89 -10.37 -16.40 -1.35
C TRP A 89 -11.44 -17.14 -2.16
N ILE A 90 -11.13 -18.31 -2.69
CA ILE A 90 -12.07 -19.13 -3.47
C ILE A 90 -13.35 -19.45 -2.68
N LYS A 91 -13.24 -19.53 -1.34
CA LYS A 91 -14.37 -19.79 -0.45
C LYS A 91 -14.40 -18.74 0.68
N ASN A 92 -15.59 -18.17 0.91
CA ASN A 92 -15.86 -17.23 2.01
C ASN A 92 -14.88 -16.04 2.09
N PRO A 93 -14.76 -15.21 1.05
CA PRO A 93 -13.96 -14.02 1.11
C PRO A 93 -14.50 -13.05 2.16
N PRO A 94 -13.64 -12.29 2.86
CA PRO A 94 -14.08 -11.22 3.75
C PRO A 94 -14.82 -10.12 2.96
N ALA A 95 -15.62 -9.31 3.64
CA ALA A 95 -16.30 -8.18 3.01
C ALA A 95 -15.28 -7.16 2.51
N ILE A 96 -15.49 -6.67 1.28
CA ILE A 96 -14.65 -5.64 0.66
C ILE A 96 -15.52 -4.46 0.26
N TYR A 97 -15.14 -3.30 0.73
CA TYR A 97 -15.73 -2.01 0.37
C TYR A 97 -14.75 -1.17 -0.42
N ARG A 98 -15.23 -0.31 -1.28
CA ARG A 98 -14.42 0.67 -2.02
C ARG A 98 -15.10 2.04 -2.01
N HIS A 99 -14.32 3.07 -1.80
CA HIS A 99 -14.81 4.43 -1.94
C HIS A 99 -15.11 4.73 -3.41
N LYS A 100 -16.17 5.49 -3.70
CA LYS A 100 -16.55 5.84 -5.09
C LYS A 100 -15.44 6.56 -5.85
N ASP A 101 -14.61 7.35 -5.14
CA ASP A 101 -13.50 8.11 -5.72
C ASP A 101 -12.17 7.34 -5.75
N CYS A 102 -12.19 6.05 -5.37
CA CYS A 102 -11.01 5.21 -5.43
C CYS A 102 -10.47 5.15 -6.87
N ARG A 103 -9.19 5.45 -7.04
CA ARG A 103 -8.51 5.43 -8.34
C ARG A 103 -8.27 3.99 -8.79
N TRP A 104 -8.07 3.80 -10.07
CA TRP A 104 -7.78 2.48 -10.63
C TRP A 104 -6.76 2.55 -11.76
N THR A 105 -5.87 1.57 -11.84
CA THR A 105 -4.84 1.46 -12.87
C THR A 105 -5.34 0.66 -14.07
N THR A 106 -4.73 0.88 -15.22
CA THR A 106 -4.98 0.13 -16.44
C THR A 106 -3.72 -0.62 -16.87
N PRO A 107 -3.81 -1.65 -17.73
CA PRO A 107 -2.63 -2.31 -18.28
C PRO A 107 -1.70 -1.31 -19.00
N PHE A 108 -2.25 -0.26 -19.59
CA PHE A 108 -1.47 0.75 -20.30
C PHE A 108 -0.69 1.68 -19.36
N ASP A 109 -1.21 1.96 -18.15
CA ASP A 109 -0.46 2.64 -17.08
C ASP A 109 0.74 1.80 -16.64
N ILE A 110 0.53 0.47 -16.48
CA ILE A 110 1.60 -0.48 -16.08
C ILE A 110 2.67 -0.55 -17.16
N ILE A 111 2.29 -0.77 -18.41
CA ILE A 111 3.25 -0.88 -19.52
C ILE A 111 4.01 0.44 -19.71
N ALA A 112 3.35 1.58 -19.61
CA ALA A 112 4.01 2.88 -19.71
C ALA A 112 5.03 3.10 -18.58
N ASN A 113 4.74 2.64 -17.36
CA ASN A 113 5.64 2.71 -16.23
C ASN A 113 6.87 1.79 -16.40
N GLN A 114 6.65 0.56 -16.85
CA GLN A 114 7.73 -0.40 -17.13
C GLN A 114 8.62 0.07 -18.28
N ASN A 115 8.02 0.61 -19.35
CA ASN A 115 8.75 1.17 -20.48
C ASN A 115 9.65 2.36 -20.07
N GLU A 116 9.15 3.25 -19.25
CA GLU A 116 9.93 4.37 -18.71
C GLU A 116 11.14 3.88 -17.91
N ALA A 117 10.93 2.87 -17.05
CA ALA A 117 12.01 2.28 -16.25
C ALA A 117 13.14 1.67 -17.13
N ILE A 118 12.78 1.06 -18.27
CA ILE A 118 13.76 0.52 -19.23
C ILE A 118 14.53 1.65 -19.93
N LEU A 119 13.83 2.72 -20.32
CA LEU A 119 14.44 3.81 -21.09
C LEU A 119 15.32 4.72 -20.20
N GLU A 120 14.88 5.03 -19.01
CA GLU A 120 15.52 6.03 -18.16
C GLU A 120 16.59 5.46 -17.23
N LYS A 121 16.74 4.15 -17.08
CA LYS A 121 17.76 3.43 -16.28
C LYS A 121 18.08 4.01 -14.88
N SER A 122 17.55 5.17 -14.53
CA SER A 122 17.86 5.96 -13.34
C SER A 122 16.76 5.94 -12.27
N HIS A 123 15.53 5.52 -12.63
CA HIS A 123 14.41 5.48 -11.69
C HIS A 123 13.98 4.04 -11.44
N HIS A 124 14.25 3.57 -10.24
CA HIS A 124 13.77 2.28 -9.77
C HIS A 124 12.28 2.38 -9.42
N THR A 125 11.44 1.79 -10.25
CA THR A 125 10.00 1.68 -10.04
C THR A 125 9.63 0.25 -9.68
N CYS A 126 8.52 0.06 -8.97
CA CYS A 126 7.97 -1.29 -8.77
C CYS A 126 7.34 -1.88 -10.05
N GLY A 127 7.23 -1.13 -11.13
CA GLY A 127 6.64 -1.58 -12.39
C GLY A 127 5.12 -1.80 -12.36
N MET A 128 4.43 -1.31 -11.32
CA MET A 128 2.99 -1.55 -11.07
C MET A 128 2.08 -0.41 -11.57
N GLY A 129 2.61 0.55 -12.32
CA GLY A 129 1.83 1.61 -12.95
C GLY A 129 1.30 2.69 -12.01
N ILE A 130 1.66 2.71 -10.73
CA ILE A 130 1.11 3.63 -9.72
C ILE A 130 1.36 5.09 -10.11
N TRP A 131 2.62 5.43 -10.45
CA TRP A 131 2.97 6.79 -10.87
C TRP A 131 2.21 7.23 -12.11
N LYS A 132 2.15 6.37 -13.13
CA LYS A 132 1.43 6.66 -14.38
C LYS A 132 -0.07 6.82 -14.15
N THR A 133 -0.65 6.03 -13.27
CA THR A 133 -2.05 6.20 -12.87
C THR A 133 -2.28 7.57 -12.23
N ILE A 134 -1.44 7.97 -11.28
CA ILE A 134 -1.55 9.30 -10.62
C ILE A 134 -1.42 10.40 -11.67
N GLN A 135 -0.38 10.37 -12.53
CA GLN A 135 -0.18 11.34 -13.61
C GLN A 135 -1.40 11.42 -14.53
N ARG A 136 -1.99 10.29 -14.92
CA ARG A 136 -3.19 10.24 -15.76
C ARG A 136 -4.36 10.98 -15.11
N TYR A 137 -4.58 10.78 -13.80
CA TYR A 137 -5.64 11.48 -13.08
C TYR A 137 -5.35 12.99 -12.94
N GLU A 138 -4.11 13.38 -12.69
CA GLU A 138 -3.71 14.79 -12.58
C GLU A 138 -3.86 15.53 -13.92
N ILE A 139 -3.40 14.94 -15.02
CA ILE A 139 -3.57 15.51 -16.37
C ILE A 139 -5.05 15.61 -16.72
N ALA A 140 -5.83 14.59 -16.38
CA ALA A 140 -7.26 14.60 -16.64
C ALA A 140 -7.97 15.71 -15.85
N SER A 141 -7.58 15.96 -14.60
CA SER A 141 -8.10 17.07 -13.81
C SER A 141 -7.79 18.42 -14.44
N LEU A 142 -6.58 18.60 -14.96
CA LEU A 142 -6.19 19.80 -15.69
C LEU A 142 -6.99 19.96 -16.99
N GLN A 143 -7.18 18.87 -17.74
CA GLN A 143 -7.96 18.89 -18.98
C GLN A 143 -9.43 19.20 -18.73
N LEU A 144 -10.00 18.70 -17.62
CA LEU A 144 -11.36 19.03 -17.20
C LEU A 144 -11.49 20.54 -16.89
N ALA A 145 -10.55 21.09 -16.13
CA ALA A 145 -10.50 22.51 -15.81
C ALA A 145 -10.41 23.40 -17.07
N LEU A 146 -9.78 22.90 -18.12
CA LEU A 146 -9.67 23.57 -19.43
C LEU A 146 -10.84 23.24 -20.38
N GLY A 147 -11.86 22.51 -19.93
CA GLY A 147 -13.02 22.12 -20.75
C GLY A 147 -12.73 21.04 -21.80
N LYS A 148 -11.67 20.24 -21.62
CA LYS A 148 -11.28 19.15 -22.53
C LYS A 148 -11.78 17.78 -22.00
N ASN A 149 -11.84 16.78 -22.89
CA ASN A 149 -12.15 15.39 -22.53
C ASN A 149 -11.11 14.83 -21.57
N THR A 150 -11.56 14.01 -20.62
CA THR A 150 -10.76 13.45 -19.54
C THR A 150 -10.48 11.96 -19.73
N TYR A 151 -9.40 11.49 -19.11
CA TYR A 151 -9.00 10.07 -19.03
C TYR A 151 -9.24 9.47 -17.64
N ASN A 152 -10.00 10.16 -16.78
CA ASN A 152 -10.14 9.85 -15.34
C ASN A 152 -11.57 9.50 -14.91
N LYS A 153 -12.29 8.70 -15.70
CA LYS A 153 -13.57 8.17 -15.22
C LYS A 153 -13.38 7.46 -13.88
N SER A 154 -14.33 7.67 -12.97
CA SER A 154 -14.42 6.82 -11.78
C SER A 154 -14.63 5.36 -12.20
N PHE A 155 -14.30 4.41 -11.31
CA PHE A 155 -14.46 3.00 -11.63
C PHE A 155 -15.93 2.64 -11.92
N ASP A 156 -16.86 3.22 -11.16
CA ASP A 156 -18.29 3.00 -11.37
C ASP A 156 -18.79 3.59 -12.68
N GLU A 157 -18.36 4.80 -13.04
CA GLU A 157 -18.68 5.39 -14.36
C GLU A 157 -18.19 4.50 -15.50
N PHE A 158 -16.96 3.94 -15.37
CA PHE A 158 -16.44 3.02 -16.37
C PHE A 158 -17.27 1.73 -16.44
N MET A 159 -17.64 1.16 -15.27
CA MET A 159 -18.37 -0.09 -15.23
C MET A 159 -19.79 0.01 -15.78
N THR A 160 -20.43 1.19 -15.71
CA THR A 160 -21.77 1.43 -16.27
C THR A 160 -21.78 1.63 -17.80
N LEU A 161 -20.62 1.80 -18.42
CA LEU A 161 -20.53 1.95 -19.88
C LEU A 161 -20.89 0.64 -20.58
N PRO A 162 -21.51 0.72 -21.78
CA PRO A 162 -21.58 -0.40 -22.72
C PRO A 162 -20.18 -0.92 -23.08
N TYR A 163 -20.07 -2.18 -23.43
CA TYR A 163 -18.77 -2.79 -23.77
C TYR A 163 -17.98 -2.00 -24.81
N ASP A 164 -18.61 -1.59 -25.91
CA ASP A 164 -17.93 -0.82 -26.97
C ASP A 164 -17.40 0.54 -26.47
N GLU A 165 -18.10 1.16 -25.53
CA GLU A 165 -17.64 2.42 -24.93
C GLU A 165 -16.50 2.19 -23.92
N LYS A 166 -16.50 1.07 -23.19
CA LYS A 166 -15.34 0.63 -22.37
C LYS A 166 -14.11 0.44 -23.25
N VAL A 167 -14.25 -0.27 -24.38
CA VAL A 167 -13.17 -0.49 -25.34
C VAL A 167 -12.65 0.85 -25.89
N LYS A 168 -13.53 1.75 -26.29
CA LYS A 168 -13.14 3.10 -26.77
C LYS A 168 -12.38 3.89 -25.70
N TYR A 169 -12.85 3.84 -24.46
CA TYR A 169 -12.20 4.53 -23.34
C TYR A 169 -10.78 4.01 -23.11
N LEU A 170 -10.59 2.69 -23.05
CA LEU A 170 -9.27 2.07 -22.87
C LEU A 170 -8.34 2.34 -24.06
N ASN A 171 -8.88 2.34 -25.27
CA ASN A 171 -8.12 2.74 -26.46
C ASN A 171 -7.60 4.17 -26.38
N LYS A 172 -8.39 5.13 -25.86
CA LYS A 172 -7.91 6.51 -25.64
C LYS A 172 -6.72 6.56 -24.67
N ILE A 173 -6.75 5.76 -23.61
CA ILE A 173 -5.62 5.67 -22.67
C ILE A 173 -4.39 5.09 -23.35
N ALA A 174 -4.55 4.04 -24.16
CA ALA A 174 -3.47 3.47 -24.93
C ALA A 174 -2.87 4.51 -25.91
N ASP A 175 -3.71 5.21 -26.67
CA ASP A 175 -3.28 6.23 -27.62
C ASP A 175 -2.54 7.39 -26.92
N TYR A 176 -2.93 7.75 -25.70
CA TYR A 176 -2.23 8.74 -24.89
C TYR A 176 -0.78 8.33 -24.59
N TYR A 177 -0.54 7.06 -24.29
CA TYR A 177 0.83 6.57 -23.99
C TYR A 177 1.64 6.20 -25.23
N ASN A 178 1.01 5.92 -26.37
CA ASN A 178 1.69 5.38 -27.57
C ASN A 178 2.85 6.23 -28.10
N HIS A 179 2.87 7.54 -27.82
CA HIS A 179 3.88 8.47 -28.35
C HIS A 179 5.31 8.17 -27.85
N ASN A 180 5.49 7.50 -26.71
CA ASN A 180 6.78 7.28 -26.06
C ASN A 180 7.07 5.80 -25.77
N ILE A 181 6.42 4.86 -26.47
CA ILE A 181 6.59 3.42 -26.21
C ILE A 181 7.77 2.84 -27.00
N GLY A 182 8.67 2.18 -26.30
CA GLY A 182 9.81 1.45 -26.88
C GLY A 182 9.41 0.17 -27.63
N ARG A 183 10.37 -0.40 -28.38
CA ARG A 183 10.13 -1.59 -29.22
C ARG A 183 9.52 -2.77 -28.47
N GLU A 184 9.93 -2.98 -27.22
CA GLU A 184 9.55 -4.12 -26.40
C GLU A 184 8.03 -4.20 -26.15
N TYR A 185 7.39 -3.05 -25.95
CA TYR A 185 5.97 -2.98 -25.64
C TYR A 185 5.10 -2.49 -26.81
N ARG A 186 5.72 -2.16 -27.94
CA ARG A 186 5.03 -1.54 -29.08
C ARG A 186 3.87 -2.38 -29.62
N ALA A 187 4.00 -3.70 -29.62
CA ALA A 187 2.95 -4.60 -30.08
C ALA A 187 1.63 -4.45 -29.30
N PHE A 188 1.68 -4.18 -28.00
CA PHE A 188 0.48 -3.93 -27.20
C PHE A 188 -0.26 -2.64 -27.55
N PHE A 189 0.36 -1.74 -28.30
CA PHE A 189 -0.21 -0.47 -28.74
C PHE A 189 -0.54 -0.44 -30.22
N GLU A 190 0.23 -1.10 -31.06
CA GLU A 190 0.11 -1.04 -32.52
C GLU A 190 -0.58 -2.26 -33.13
N ASP A 191 -0.39 -3.48 -32.56
CA ASP A 191 -1.10 -4.68 -33.01
C ASP A 191 -2.53 -4.68 -32.45
N LEU A 192 -3.50 -4.48 -33.33
CA LEU A 192 -4.91 -4.39 -32.98
C LEU A 192 -5.44 -5.67 -32.31
N SER A 193 -4.92 -6.85 -32.65
CA SER A 193 -5.35 -8.12 -32.07
C SER A 193 -4.83 -8.27 -30.64
N MET A 194 -3.53 -8.01 -30.43
CA MET A 194 -2.93 -8.03 -29.09
C MET A 194 -3.54 -6.99 -28.17
N ARG A 195 -3.69 -5.75 -28.65
CA ARG A 195 -4.32 -4.66 -27.93
C ARG A 195 -5.75 -4.99 -27.54
N LYS A 196 -6.54 -5.53 -28.47
CA LYS A 196 -7.91 -5.98 -28.21
C LYS A 196 -7.93 -7.08 -27.17
N GLY A 197 -7.10 -8.10 -27.29
CA GLY A 197 -7.01 -9.20 -26.31
C GLY A 197 -6.70 -8.66 -24.90
N LEU A 198 -5.74 -7.74 -24.76
CA LEU A 198 -5.40 -7.12 -23.49
C LEU A 198 -6.58 -6.34 -22.89
N ILE A 199 -7.29 -5.57 -23.71
CA ILE A 199 -8.48 -4.82 -23.29
C ILE A 199 -9.60 -5.76 -22.84
N ASP A 200 -9.87 -6.82 -23.61
CA ASP A 200 -10.93 -7.76 -23.31
C ASP A 200 -10.69 -8.47 -21.97
N HIS A 201 -9.47 -8.97 -21.72
CA HIS A 201 -9.09 -9.57 -20.45
C HIS A 201 -9.21 -8.58 -19.29
N PHE A 202 -8.75 -7.35 -19.49
CA PHE A 202 -8.83 -6.33 -18.46
C PHE A 202 -10.27 -5.97 -18.09
N ILE A 203 -11.19 -5.91 -19.06
CA ILE A 203 -12.63 -5.68 -18.78
C ILE A 203 -13.19 -6.80 -17.91
N VAL A 204 -12.82 -8.07 -18.17
CA VAL A 204 -13.23 -9.21 -17.34
C VAL A 204 -12.74 -9.07 -15.91
N ASP A 205 -11.49 -8.65 -15.69
CA ASP A 205 -10.95 -8.40 -14.35
C ASP A 205 -11.66 -7.23 -13.65
N CYS A 206 -12.01 -6.19 -14.40
CA CYS A 206 -12.81 -5.08 -13.88
C CYS A 206 -14.20 -5.56 -13.43
N GLU A 207 -14.87 -6.39 -14.22
CA GLU A 207 -16.17 -6.97 -13.88
C GLU A 207 -16.09 -7.87 -12.64
N PHE A 208 -15.00 -8.63 -12.53
CA PHE A 208 -14.74 -9.45 -11.35
C PHE A 208 -14.56 -8.60 -10.09
N LEU A 209 -13.73 -7.56 -10.14
CA LEU A 209 -13.54 -6.63 -9.02
C LEU A 209 -14.84 -5.92 -8.65
N TYR A 210 -15.58 -5.43 -9.65
CA TYR A 210 -16.85 -4.74 -9.45
C TYR A 210 -17.87 -5.61 -8.72
N LYS A 211 -17.99 -6.88 -9.13
CA LYS A 211 -18.92 -7.86 -8.54
C LYS A 211 -18.54 -8.22 -7.10
N ASN A 212 -17.27 -8.25 -6.77
CA ASN A 212 -16.78 -8.72 -5.48
C ASN A 212 -16.49 -7.58 -4.49
N THR A 213 -16.80 -6.33 -4.83
CA THR A 213 -16.65 -5.17 -3.96
C THR A 213 -17.95 -4.38 -3.86
N ARG A 214 -18.15 -3.71 -2.72
CA ARG A 214 -19.33 -2.84 -2.50
C ARG A 214 -18.87 -1.39 -2.52
N VAL A 215 -19.46 -0.58 -3.41
CA VAL A 215 -19.19 0.87 -3.43
C VAL A 215 -19.84 1.56 -2.26
N VAL A 216 -19.15 2.54 -1.70
CA VAL A 216 -19.63 3.44 -0.64
C VAL A 216 -19.19 4.86 -0.95
N ASP A 217 -19.98 5.84 -0.51
CA ASP A 217 -19.75 7.26 -0.79
C ASP A 217 -18.80 7.92 0.19
N ASP A 218 -18.68 7.34 1.39
CA ASP A 218 -17.91 7.89 2.51
C ASP A 218 -17.44 6.77 3.47
N TYR A 219 -16.98 7.19 4.63
CA TYR A 219 -16.51 6.29 5.68
C TYR A 219 -17.61 5.78 6.64
N GLU A 220 -18.89 6.03 6.39
CA GLU A 220 -19.99 5.60 7.29
C GLU A 220 -19.99 4.08 7.52
N VAL A 221 -19.55 3.30 6.53
CA VAL A 221 -19.41 1.84 6.67
C VAL A 221 -18.49 1.45 7.84
N ALA A 222 -17.53 2.28 8.18
CA ALA A 222 -16.62 2.00 9.30
C ALA A 222 -17.34 2.01 10.66
N LYS A 223 -18.50 2.67 10.78
CA LYS A 223 -19.32 2.65 12.00
C LYS A 223 -19.91 1.26 12.31
N LEU A 224 -19.91 0.35 11.34
CA LEU A 224 -20.34 -1.04 11.55
C LEU A 224 -19.29 -1.85 12.32
N TYR A 225 -18.09 -1.31 12.50
CA TYR A 225 -16.94 -2.00 13.09
C TYR A 225 -16.48 -1.29 14.37
N LYS A 226 -16.00 -2.09 15.33
CA LYS A 226 -15.46 -1.57 16.61
C LYS A 226 -14.03 -1.11 16.46
N VAL A 227 -13.28 -1.72 15.53
CA VAL A 227 -11.88 -1.46 15.28
C VAL A 227 -11.68 -1.06 13.82
N VAL A 228 -11.02 0.06 13.60
CA VAL A 228 -10.63 0.55 12.28
C VAL A 228 -9.11 0.63 12.22
N ILE A 229 -8.49 -0.05 11.28
CA ILE A 229 -7.04 -0.06 11.12
C ILE A 229 -6.68 0.57 9.77
N PHE A 230 -6.03 1.73 9.77
CA PHE A 230 -5.39 2.27 8.58
C PHE A 230 -4.06 1.58 8.37
N GLU A 231 -3.96 0.79 7.32
CA GLU A 231 -2.75 0.06 6.98
C GLU A 231 -2.03 0.76 5.82
N ASN A 232 -0.99 1.54 6.14
CA ASN A 232 -0.24 2.28 5.13
C ASN A 232 0.61 1.35 4.25
N GLY A 233 0.57 1.61 2.95
CA GLY A 233 1.60 1.13 2.03
C GLY A 233 2.84 2.03 2.12
N GLN A 234 4.00 1.51 1.76
CA GLN A 234 5.27 2.23 1.77
C GLN A 234 5.78 2.61 3.18
N GLY A 235 6.89 3.30 3.26
CA GLY A 235 7.47 3.78 4.51
C GLY A 235 7.77 5.28 4.49
N LEU A 236 7.97 5.88 5.65
CA LEU A 236 8.22 7.32 5.80
C LEU A 236 9.47 7.78 5.04
N ALA A 237 10.50 6.92 4.97
CA ALA A 237 11.78 7.28 4.35
C ALA A 237 11.71 7.44 2.83
N ILE A 238 10.66 6.93 2.17
CA ILE A 238 10.44 7.07 0.73
C ILE A 238 9.25 7.97 0.39
N GLY A 239 8.59 8.54 1.40
CA GLY A 239 7.55 9.54 1.23
C GLY A 239 8.09 10.97 1.10
N ASP A 240 7.22 11.93 0.89
CA ASP A 240 7.58 13.35 0.85
C ASP A 240 8.16 13.89 2.16
N ASN A 241 8.00 13.14 3.25
CA ASN A 241 8.60 13.43 4.55
C ASN A 241 10.05 12.90 4.67
N GLY A 242 10.58 12.26 3.62
CA GLY A 242 11.95 11.77 3.54
C GLY A 242 12.94 12.89 3.30
N ILE A 243 14.15 12.74 3.84
CA ILE A 243 15.24 13.72 3.73
C ILE A 243 15.80 13.81 2.30
N ASN A 244 15.48 12.86 1.41
CA ASN A 244 16.09 12.71 0.09
C ASN A 244 15.08 12.65 -1.05
N ASP A 245 15.31 13.44 -2.09
CA ASP A 245 14.38 13.77 -3.16
C ASP A 245 14.35 12.83 -4.37
N VAL A 246 15.30 11.91 -4.52
CA VAL A 246 15.56 11.27 -5.82
C VAL A 246 14.69 10.07 -6.11
N ASN A 247 14.21 9.33 -5.09
CA ASN A 247 13.41 8.11 -5.26
C ASN A 247 12.18 8.10 -4.33
N LYS A 248 11.33 9.12 -4.46
CA LYS A 248 10.11 9.24 -3.65
C LYS A 248 8.96 8.46 -4.22
N THR A 249 8.10 7.93 -3.34
CA THR A 249 6.78 7.47 -3.75
C THR A 249 5.86 8.68 -3.94
N PRO A 250 5.02 8.67 -4.99
CA PRO A 250 4.02 9.73 -5.19
C PRO A 250 2.83 9.61 -4.21
N SER A 251 2.82 8.56 -3.40
CA SER A 251 1.75 8.32 -2.43
C SER A 251 2.07 9.04 -1.11
N ASN A 252 1.09 9.68 -0.52
CA ASN A 252 1.20 10.17 0.86
C ASN A 252 1.49 8.99 1.78
N THR A 253 2.55 9.10 2.56
CA THR A 253 2.91 8.13 3.59
C THR A 253 2.66 8.72 4.98
N GLY A 254 2.63 7.87 6.00
CA GLY A 254 2.46 8.34 7.36
C GLY A 254 1.07 8.92 7.63
N LEU A 255 1.00 9.88 8.52
CA LEU A 255 -0.24 10.53 8.97
C LEU A 255 -0.90 11.38 7.89
N LYS A 256 -0.16 11.84 6.88
CA LYS A 256 -0.72 12.49 5.69
C LYS A 256 -1.64 11.58 4.87
N ALA A 257 -1.53 10.26 5.04
CA ALA A 257 -2.43 9.30 4.41
C ALA A 257 -3.78 9.18 5.14
N LEU A 258 -3.95 9.80 6.30
CA LEU A 258 -5.25 9.86 6.98
C LEU A 258 -6.15 10.88 6.27
N ASP A 259 -7.23 10.37 5.69
CA ASP A 259 -8.20 11.21 4.98
C ASP A 259 -8.95 12.13 5.95
N GLU A 260 -8.98 13.42 5.66
CA GLU A 260 -9.74 14.41 6.43
C GLU A 260 -11.24 14.09 6.46
N ASN A 261 -11.77 13.50 5.40
CA ASN A 261 -13.17 13.06 5.34
C ASN A 261 -13.45 11.94 6.34
N PHE A 262 -12.50 11.03 6.60
CA PHE A 262 -12.64 10.06 7.68
C PHE A 262 -12.80 10.74 9.02
N VAL A 263 -11.92 11.69 9.32
CA VAL A 263 -11.93 12.39 10.60
C VAL A 263 -13.21 13.21 10.75
N SER A 264 -13.64 13.94 9.72
CA SER A 264 -14.86 14.75 9.77
C SER A 264 -16.13 13.91 9.91
N THR A 265 -16.21 12.78 9.20
CA THR A 265 -17.38 11.88 9.22
C THR A 265 -17.50 11.13 10.54
N LEU A 266 -16.38 10.67 11.11
CA LEU A 266 -16.38 9.71 12.22
C LEU A 266 -15.89 10.28 13.55
N ASN A 267 -15.53 11.57 13.60
CA ASN A 267 -14.96 12.22 14.78
C ASN A 267 -15.69 11.89 16.08
N SER A 268 -17.02 12.00 16.11
CA SER A 268 -17.82 11.73 17.32
C SER A 268 -17.81 10.28 17.77
N SER A 269 -17.46 9.36 16.87
CA SER A 269 -17.43 7.91 17.11
C SER A 269 -16.05 7.40 17.51
N ILE A 270 -14.99 8.21 17.40
CA ILE A 270 -13.63 7.83 17.76
C ILE A 270 -13.45 7.92 19.27
N GLU A 271 -13.21 6.79 19.91
CA GLU A 271 -12.96 6.64 21.36
C GLU A 271 -11.47 6.62 21.68
N SER A 272 -10.66 5.99 20.81
CA SER A 272 -9.21 5.98 20.91
C SER A 272 -8.56 6.08 19.54
N PHE A 273 -7.36 6.65 19.49
CA PHE A 273 -6.53 6.72 18.29
C PHE A 273 -5.10 6.30 18.66
N THR A 274 -4.61 5.21 18.08
CA THR A 274 -3.27 4.68 18.34
C THR A 274 -2.47 4.66 17.06
N ILE A 275 -1.26 5.20 17.11
CA ILE A 275 -0.32 5.22 15.99
C ILE A 275 0.75 4.17 16.26
N HIS A 276 0.92 3.23 15.34
CA HIS A 276 1.94 2.19 15.37
C HIS A 276 2.99 2.50 14.30
N TYR A 277 4.16 2.96 14.69
CA TYR A 277 5.32 3.08 13.83
C TYR A 277 6.07 1.77 13.80
N VAL A 278 6.17 1.15 12.64
CA VAL A 278 6.78 -0.18 12.47
C VAL A 278 8.18 -0.01 11.88
N SER A 279 9.19 -0.63 12.50
CA SER A 279 10.56 -0.68 12.03
C SER A 279 11.16 -2.06 12.27
N ARG A 280 12.03 -2.53 11.39
CA ARG A 280 12.96 -3.60 11.76
C ARG A 280 14.01 -3.05 12.72
N THR A 281 14.73 -3.92 13.39
CA THR A 281 15.92 -3.55 14.18
C THR A 281 17.14 -3.21 13.33
N TYR A 282 17.00 -3.29 12.00
CA TYR A 282 17.95 -2.86 10.96
C TYR A 282 17.18 -2.26 9.78
N GLU A 283 17.86 -1.51 8.91
CA GLU A 283 17.20 -0.95 7.72
C GLU A 283 17.28 -1.89 6.52
N THR A 284 16.22 -1.91 5.72
CA THR A 284 16.16 -2.63 4.45
C THR A 284 15.58 -1.73 3.37
N ARG A 285 16.02 -1.95 2.10
CA ARG A 285 15.53 -1.19 0.96
C ARG A 285 15.66 -1.98 -0.34
N HIS A 286 14.69 -1.84 -1.22
CA HIS A 286 14.83 -2.22 -2.62
C HIS A 286 15.47 -1.10 -3.44
N GLY A 287 16.36 -1.47 -4.36
CA GLY A 287 16.92 -0.57 -5.36
C GLY A 287 18.11 0.27 -4.89
N ASP A 288 18.61 1.09 -5.81
CA ASP A 288 19.72 1.98 -5.57
C ASP A 288 19.28 3.36 -5.08
N ASP A 289 20.01 3.86 -4.11
CA ASP A 289 19.95 5.24 -3.67
C ASP A 289 21.35 5.66 -3.27
N ASN A 290 21.76 6.83 -3.70
CA ASN A 290 23.08 7.40 -3.34
C ASN A 290 23.24 7.65 -1.83
N TRP A 291 22.15 7.57 -1.07
CA TRP A 291 22.12 7.84 0.36
C TRP A 291 21.94 6.59 1.23
N PHE A 292 21.56 5.46 0.64
CA PHE A 292 21.46 4.19 1.36
C PHE A 292 22.79 3.43 1.23
N ASN A 293 23.67 3.59 2.21
CA ASN A 293 24.95 2.89 2.27
C ASN A 293 24.72 1.41 2.61
N SER A 294 24.51 0.60 1.59
CA SER A 294 24.30 -0.84 1.75
C SER A 294 25.53 -1.51 2.39
N VAL A 295 25.27 -2.37 3.35
CA VAL A 295 26.26 -3.20 4.05
C VAL A 295 25.89 -4.66 3.87
N ASP A 296 26.87 -5.57 3.79
CA ASP A 296 26.59 -7.00 3.81
C ASP A 296 25.86 -7.34 5.12
N LYS A 297 24.71 -7.98 5.01
CA LYS A 297 23.88 -8.34 6.17
C LYS A 297 24.62 -9.13 7.24
N LYS A 298 25.62 -9.96 6.85
CA LYS A 298 26.46 -10.73 7.78
C LYS A 298 27.37 -9.84 8.62
N LEU A 299 27.72 -8.64 8.13
CA LEU A 299 28.49 -7.66 8.90
C LEU A 299 27.60 -6.91 9.91
N ILE A 300 26.29 -6.88 9.67
CA ILE A 300 25.31 -6.31 10.60
C ILE A 300 25.01 -7.34 11.70
N SER A 301 24.58 -8.54 11.31
CA SER A 301 24.37 -9.67 12.20
C SER A 301 24.39 -10.99 11.44
N SER A 302 25.02 -12.01 12.01
CA SER A 302 24.99 -13.36 11.47
C SER A 302 23.65 -14.06 11.63
N TYR A 303 22.73 -13.50 12.41
CA TYR A 303 21.40 -14.03 12.66
C TYR A 303 20.35 -13.52 11.67
N ILE A 304 20.67 -12.52 10.82
CA ILE A 304 19.75 -12.04 9.78
C ILE A 304 19.50 -13.15 8.77
N LYS A 305 18.25 -13.60 8.73
CA LYS A 305 17.78 -14.67 7.82
C LYS A 305 17.65 -14.16 6.38
N GLU A 306 17.55 -15.09 5.41
CA GLU A 306 17.12 -14.72 4.06
C GLU A 306 15.67 -14.28 4.11
N ASP A 307 15.37 -13.17 3.42
CA ASP A 307 14.00 -12.70 3.30
C ASP A 307 13.33 -13.46 2.15
N GLU A 308 12.36 -14.33 2.47
CA GLU A 308 11.71 -15.20 1.49
C GLU A 308 10.78 -14.45 0.53
N ASN A 309 10.39 -13.23 0.86
CA ASN A 309 9.43 -12.43 0.09
C ASN A 309 10.10 -11.30 -0.71
N ASN A 310 11.31 -10.90 -0.32
CA ASN A 310 12.02 -9.77 -0.90
C ASN A 310 13.28 -10.25 -1.64
N HIS A 311 13.09 -10.55 -2.93
CA HIS A 311 14.17 -10.98 -3.83
C HIS A 311 14.47 -9.90 -4.86
N TYR A 312 15.53 -10.12 -5.65
CA TYR A 312 15.80 -9.30 -6.81
C TYR A 312 14.56 -9.16 -7.69
N ASN A 313 14.22 -7.92 -8.01
CA ASN A 313 13.15 -7.56 -8.91
C ASN A 313 13.75 -6.73 -10.04
N GLN A 314 13.48 -7.10 -11.29
CA GLN A 314 14.01 -6.39 -12.48
C GLN A 314 13.66 -4.90 -12.53
N TRP A 315 12.62 -4.47 -11.82
CA TRP A 315 12.16 -3.09 -11.78
C TRP A 315 12.72 -2.30 -10.59
N GLN A 316 12.90 -2.98 -9.43
CA GLN A 316 13.36 -2.35 -8.20
C GLN A 316 14.83 -2.65 -7.87
N GLY A 317 15.43 -3.66 -8.52
CA GLY A 317 16.79 -4.09 -8.25
C GLY A 317 16.91 -5.02 -7.02
N GLU A 318 18.07 -4.98 -6.38
CA GLU A 318 18.40 -5.86 -5.24
C GLU A 318 17.78 -5.36 -3.93
N PHE A 319 17.54 -6.31 -3.02
CA PHE A 319 17.17 -6.01 -1.64
C PHE A 319 18.43 -5.79 -0.80
N LYS A 320 18.54 -4.64 -0.19
CA LYS A 320 19.74 -4.14 0.50
C LYS A 320 19.52 -3.97 2.00
N TYR A 321 20.58 -4.03 2.75
CA TYR A 321 20.60 -3.96 4.21
C TYR A 321 21.50 -2.83 4.71
N ASN A 322 21.13 -2.25 5.86
CA ASN A 322 21.95 -1.28 6.59
C ASN A 322 21.66 -1.36 8.10
N THR A 323 22.56 -0.83 8.91
CA THR A 323 22.31 -0.65 10.34
C THR A 323 21.24 0.41 10.57
N LEU A 324 20.35 0.19 11.55
CA LEU A 324 19.34 1.18 11.92
C LEU A 324 19.99 2.38 12.61
N ASN A 325 19.71 3.58 12.13
CA ASN A 325 20.07 4.82 12.79
C ASN A 325 18.90 5.35 13.62
N SER A 326 18.99 5.21 14.95
CA SER A 326 17.94 5.63 15.89
C SER A 326 17.62 7.12 15.84
N MET A 327 18.61 7.98 15.52
CA MET A 327 18.38 9.42 15.39
C MET A 327 17.52 9.73 14.14
N LEU A 328 17.85 9.10 13.01
CA LEU A 328 17.05 9.26 11.78
C LEU A 328 15.64 8.66 11.94
N LEU A 329 15.52 7.52 12.60
CA LEU A 329 14.22 6.92 12.93
C LEU A 329 13.37 7.89 13.76
N THR A 330 13.94 8.41 14.84
CA THR A 330 13.28 9.39 15.72
C THR A 330 12.87 10.64 14.97
N GLN A 331 13.75 11.17 14.10
CA GLN A 331 13.45 12.36 13.30
C GLN A 331 12.30 12.13 12.29
N ARG A 332 12.27 10.96 11.63
CA ARG A 332 11.18 10.59 10.71
C ARG A 332 9.84 10.54 11.45
N ILE A 333 9.80 9.88 12.61
CA ILE A 333 8.60 9.78 13.44
C ILE A 333 8.16 11.16 13.93
N LEU A 334 9.09 11.98 14.42
CA LEU A 334 8.78 13.32 14.89
C LEU A 334 8.21 14.21 13.77
N ASN A 335 8.79 14.14 12.58
CA ASN A 335 8.29 14.88 11.42
C ASN A 335 6.87 14.44 11.05
N ASP A 336 6.60 13.13 11.03
CA ASP A 336 5.27 12.61 10.73
C ASP A 336 4.23 13.00 11.81
N LEU A 337 4.61 13.00 13.08
CA LEU A 337 3.73 13.44 14.18
C LEU A 337 3.29 14.91 14.06
N ASN A 338 4.07 15.75 13.36
CA ASN A 338 3.65 17.13 13.08
C ASN A 338 2.48 17.20 12.10
N ASP A 339 2.27 16.17 11.28
CA ASP A 339 1.16 16.06 10.33
C ASP A 339 -0.11 15.48 10.96
N LEU A 340 -0.11 15.19 12.27
CA LEU A 340 -1.28 14.67 12.97
C LEU A 340 -2.43 15.67 12.89
N ASN A 341 -3.56 15.21 12.39
CA ASN A 341 -4.77 16.02 12.25
C ASN A 341 -5.13 16.73 13.58
N PRO A 342 -5.35 18.07 13.58
CA PRO A 342 -5.61 18.84 14.80
C PRO A 342 -6.82 18.35 15.60
N ILE A 343 -7.85 17.83 14.94
CA ILE A 343 -9.05 17.30 15.63
C ILE A 343 -8.67 16.08 16.48
N ILE A 344 -7.86 15.18 15.93
CA ILE A 344 -7.39 13.99 16.65
C ILE A 344 -6.45 14.41 17.79
N ARG A 345 -5.52 15.31 17.52
CA ARG A 345 -4.58 15.84 18.52
C ARG A 345 -5.31 16.46 19.73
N ASN A 346 -6.33 17.25 19.48
CA ASN A 346 -7.08 17.93 20.54
C ASN A 346 -7.95 17.00 21.41
N LYS A 347 -8.23 15.79 20.94
CA LYS A 347 -8.99 14.79 21.74
C LYS A 347 -8.20 14.18 22.89
N GLN A 348 -6.88 14.34 22.94
CA GLN A 348 -5.99 13.75 23.96
C GLN A 348 -6.11 12.21 24.09
N ILE A 349 -6.56 11.54 23.02
CA ILE A 349 -6.76 10.09 22.98
C ILE A 349 -5.70 9.36 22.16
N THR A 350 -4.70 10.09 21.70
CA THR A 350 -3.66 9.56 20.83
C THR A 350 -2.55 8.91 21.65
N LYS A 351 -2.22 7.69 21.28
CA LYS A 351 -1.07 6.93 21.80
C LYS A 351 -0.15 6.60 20.65
N THR A 352 1.15 6.71 20.88
CA THR A 352 2.19 6.39 19.89
C THR A 352 3.02 5.20 20.35
N ILE A 353 3.20 4.23 19.47
CA ILE A 353 3.92 2.98 19.76
C ILE A 353 4.96 2.75 18.66
N LEU A 354 6.19 2.46 19.03
CA LEU A 354 7.19 1.92 18.13
C LEU A 354 7.14 0.38 18.19
N GLU A 355 6.75 -0.24 17.08
CA GLU A 355 6.74 -1.69 16.91
C GLU A 355 8.04 -2.12 16.23
N LEU A 356 8.98 -2.63 17.00
CA LEU A 356 10.21 -3.22 16.50
C LEU A 356 9.97 -4.67 16.09
N THR A 357 10.29 -5.00 14.85
CA THR A 357 10.26 -6.35 14.31
C THR A 357 11.66 -6.91 14.15
N HIS A 358 11.82 -8.21 13.94
CA HIS A 358 13.11 -8.88 13.77
C HIS A 358 14.04 -8.75 14.99
N CYS A 359 13.47 -8.62 16.19
CA CYS A 359 14.24 -8.53 17.44
C CYS A 359 14.98 -9.84 17.81
N ASP A 360 14.65 -10.94 17.15
CA ASP A 360 15.36 -12.23 17.23
C ASP A 360 16.61 -12.28 16.33
N GLU A 361 16.74 -11.36 15.38
CA GLU A 361 17.90 -11.26 14.48
C GLU A 361 18.92 -10.22 14.98
N ILE A 362 18.43 -9.12 15.54
CA ILE A 362 19.22 -8.10 16.25
C ILE A 362 18.40 -7.62 17.44
N GLY A 363 18.98 -7.68 18.63
CA GLY A 363 18.34 -7.19 19.84
C GLY A 363 18.06 -5.68 19.79
N PRO A 364 17.00 -5.21 20.47
CA PRO A 364 16.57 -3.81 20.45
C PRO A 364 17.37 -2.89 21.40
N GLU A 365 18.39 -3.38 22.10
CA GLU A 365 19.03 -2.72 23.25
C GLU A 365 19.64 -1.36 22.89
N ASN A 366 20.06 -1.17 21.63
CA ASN A 366 20.68 0.05 21.15
C ASN A 366 19.70 0.99 20.41
N ILE A 367 18.41 0.64 20.36
CA ILE A 367 17.41 1.43 19.66
C ILE A 367 16.69 2.32 20.66
N VAL A 368 16.90 3.63 20.52
CA VAL A 368 16.29 4.65 21.37
C VAL A 368 15.37 5.52 20.51
N CYS A 369 14.11 5.62 20.94
CA CYS A 369 13.13 6.52 20.32
C CYS A 369 12.30 7.17 21.44
N ASN A 370 12.63 8.41 21.79
CA ASN A 370 12.04 9.14 22.92
C ASN A 370 10.82 9.99 22.55
N VAL A 371 10.30 9.82 21.34
CA VAL A 371 9.12 10.56 20.82
C VAL A 371 7.86 9.70 20.75
N VAL A 372 7.94 8.46 21.24
CA VAL A 372 6.82 7.53 21.34
C VAL A 372 6.52 7.19 22.80
N ASP A 373 5.27 6.80 23.10
CA ASP A 373 4.83 6.46 24.45
C ASP A 373 5.32 5.07 24.89
N GLU A 374 5.39 4.12 23.94
CA GLU A 374 5.78 2.74 24.20
C GLU A 374 6.65 2.18 23.07
N VAL A 375 7.48 1.19 23.41
CA VAL A 375 8.25 0.39 22.45
C VAL A 375 7.88 -1.07 22.65
N HIS A 376 7.43 -1.72 21.59
CA HIS A 376 7.12 -3.15 21.57
C HIS A 376 8.11 -3.88 20.68
N CYS A 377 8.49 -5.10 21.07
CA CYS A 377 9.41 -5.94 20.31
C CYS A 377 8.74 -7.25 19.90
N THR A 378 8.90 -7.60 18.64
CA THR A 378 8.51 -8.89 18.08
C THR A 378 9.67 -9.51 17.33
N GLY A 379 9.71 -10.85 17.26
CA GLY A 379 10.67 -11.56 16.43
C GLY A 379 10.50 -11.27 14.95
N SER A 380 11.37 -11.86 14.13
CA SER A 380 11.24 -11.81 12.68
C SER A 380 9.81 -12.18 12.31
N ALA A 381 9.24 -11.44 11.36
CA ALA A 381 7.89 -11.67 10.85
C ALA A 381 7.72 -13.07 10.22
N ASN A 382 8.79 -13.84 10.13
CA ASN A 382 8.78 -15.26 9.85
C ASN A 382 8.15 -16.02 11.02
N ILE A 383 6.88 -16.09 11.01
CA ILE A 383 6.00 -17.25 10.94
C ILE A 383 5.87 -18.09 12.21
N GLU A 384 6.90 -18.46 12.90
CA GLU A 384 6.81 -19.46 13.96
C GLU A 384 6.35 -18.93 15.32
N ASN A 385 6.28 -17.62 15.52
CA ASN A 385 6.06 -17.00 16.82
C ASN A 385 4.73 -16.25 17.01
N ILE A 386 3.91 -16.12 15.98
CA ILE A 386 2.55 -15.59 16.18
C ILE A 386 1.62 -16.77 16.43
N ASN A 387 1.68 -17.29 17.64
CA ASN A 387 0.65 -18.23 18.09
C ASN A 387 -0.62 -17.44 18.38
N LEU A 388 -1.39 -17.13 17.33
CA LEU A 388 -2.69 -16.46 17.41
C LEU A 388 -3.68 -17.24 18.30
N SER A 389 -3.47 -18.54 18.53
CA SER A 389 -4.28 -19.36 19.44
C SER A 389 -4.07 -19.01 20.92
N LYS A 390 -3.07 -18.20 21.28
CA LYS A 390 -2.88 -17.67 22.64
C LYS A 390 -3.45 -16.26 22.82
N LEU A 391 -4.02 -15.67 21.77
CA LEU A 391 -4.63 -14.33 21.76
C LEU A 391 -6.17 -14.38 21.72
N ILE A 392 -6.76 -15.59 21.66
CA ILE A 392 -8.20 -15.84 21.74
C ILE A 392 -8.57 -16.29 23.15
#